data_b10599b692626eb1604f2972d7aab3bc
#
_entry.id   b10599b692626eb1604f2972d7aab3bc
#
_cell.length_a   1.000
_cell.length_b   1.000
_cell.length_c   1.000
_cell.angle_alpha   90.00
_cell.angle_beta   90.00
_cell.angle_gamma   90.00
#
_symmetry.space_group_name_H-M   'P 1'
#
loop_
_entity.id
_entity.type
_entity.pdbx_description
1 polymer ?
#
loop_
_entity_poly.entity_id
_entity_poly.type
_entity_poly.pdbx_seq_one_letter_code
_entity_poly.pdbx_strand_id
1 'polypeptide(L)'
;MKKDIKKQAIIFILFLGIISFFSDFTHEGARSIYGQYLNVIGASAFIVAFTAGLGEFIGQALRLLTGIIADKTKKYWTMMILGYAVNLLAIPLLAXVKPSIWYVAVILILIERVGKAIRSPAKSALTSFTAPHLGAGKAFAINEVLDQLGAFLGPLMVFFIVSANSEMDALSRYQMSFAILGIFAIVTLILLFIAKSKYPNPETFEKHDEKIKDGLRKNKAFIIYMVAISFIAMGFVDYPVIAYHMDSTQTIAVIYIPLLYSFAMGIDAISALIFGILFDKIGIRSLIISTMIAALTTPFIFLFDTTLSVIIGIILWGIGMGAQESILKAVVAKMVPKEKRATGYGIFSSVFGLFWFLGSMVIGLIYQYSLLGVVIFAVTAEVVSVILLILLINYQNKIKKLNTV
;
A
#
# COMPACT_ATOMS: atom_id res chain seq x y z
N MET A 1 -10.61 -22.17 -31.54
CA MET A 1 -10.98 -22.34 -30.12
C MET A 1 -9.87 -21.86 -29.15
N LYS A 2 -8.66 -22.45 -29.12
CA LYS A 2 -7.56 -22.05 -28.21
C LYS A 2 -7.11 -20.58 -28.38
N LYS A 3 -7.06 -20.10 -29.65
CA LYS A 3 -6.65 -18.70 -29.95
C LYS A 3 -7.68 -17.68 -29.47
N ASP A 4 -8.94 -18.07 -29.45
CA ASP A 4 -10.06 -17.24 -29.02
C ASP A 4 -10.10 -17.12 -27.48
N ILE A 5 -9.87 -18.20 -26.73
CA ILE A 5 -9.80 -18.21 -25.27
C ILE A 5 -8.64 -17.32 -24.78
N LYS A 6 -7.47 -17.41 -25.42
CA LYS A 6 -6.33 -16.56 -25.09
C LYS A 6 -6.65 -15.07 -25.30
N LYS A 7 -7.32 -14.72 -26.40
CA LYS A 7 -7.78 -13.35 -26.69
C LYS A 7 -8.75 -12.85 -25.61
N GLN A 8 -9.72 -13.70 -25.22
CA GLN A 8 -10.68 -13.37 -24.15
C GLN A 8 -9.99 -13.16 -22.80
N ALA A 9 -8.99 -14.01 -22.46
CA ALA A 9 -8.20 -13.86 -21.23
C ALA A 9 -7.41 -12.54 -21.21
N ILE A 10 -6.84 -12.13 -22.37
CA ILE A 10 -6.14 -10.83 -22.51
C ILE A 10 -7.13 -9.68 -22.28
N ILE A 11 -8.29 -9.72 -22.93
CA ILE A 11 -9.32 -8.66 -22.77
C ILE A 11 -9.79 -8.60 -21.31
N PHE A 12 -9.99 -9.75 -20.68
CA PHE A 12 -10.42 -9.83 -19.28
C PHE A 12 -9.39 -9.20 -18.33
N ILE A 13 -8.08 -9.53 -18.49
CA ILE A 13 -7.04 -8.94 -17.63
C ILE A 13 -6.90 -7.43 -17.87
N LEU A 14 -7.09 -6.95 -19.09
CA LEU A 14 -7.11 -5.51 -19.39
C LEU A 14 -8.30 -4.81 -18.72
N PHE A 15 -9.48 -5.45 -18.70
CA PHE A 15 -10.63 -4.92 -17.93
C PHE A 15 -10.29 -4.81 -16.44
N LEU A 16 -9.73 -5.86 -15.86
CA LEU A 16 -9.32 -5.85 -14.44
C LEU A 16 -8.28 -4.76 -14.17
N GLY A 17 -7.33 -4.59 -15.09
CA GLY A 17 -6.30 -3.56 -15.00
C GLY A 17 -6.87 -2.14 -15.09
N ILE A 18 -7.83 -1.89 -16.00
CA ILE A 18 -8.49 -0.56 -16.13
C ILE A 18 -9.32 -0.26 -14.88
N ILE A 19 -10.03 -1.26 -14.35
CA ILE A 19 -10.76 -1.15 -13.07
C ILE A 19 -9.79 -0.77 -11.95
N SER A 20 -8.64 -1.43 -11.89
CA SER A 20 -7.58 -1.16 -10.91
C SER A 20 -7.01 0.25 -11.07
N PHE A 21 -6.75 0.67 -12.30
CA PHE A 21 -6.29 2.02 -12.63
C PHE A 21 -7.21 3.08 -12.02
N PHE A 22 -8.51 3.04 -12.33
CA PHE A 22 -9.46 4.03 -11.83
C PHE A 22 -9.67 3.93 -10.32
N SER A 23 -9.57 2.72 -9.76
CA SER A 23 -9.65 2.51 -8.32
C SER A 23 -8.46 3.15 -7.60
N ASP A 24 -7.23 2.89 -8.07
CA ASP A 24 -6.04 3.42 -7.41
C ASP A 24 -5.85 4.91 -7.70
N PHE A 25 -6.29 5.38 -8.88
CA PHE A 25 -6.44 6.80 -9.17
C PHE A 25 -7.31 7.50 -8.11
N THR A 26 -8.47 6.90 -7.77
CA THR A 26 -9.40 7.44 -6.75
C THR A 26 -8.80 7.35 -5.35
N HIS A 27 -8.29 6.20 -4.99
CA HIS A 27 -7.77 5.90 -3.65
C HIS A 27 -6.51 6.74 -3.34
N GLU A 28 -5.51 6.70 -4.22
CA GLU A 28 -4.23 7.39 -3.98
C GLU A 28 -4.39 8.91 -4.18
N GLY A 29 -5.30 9.32 -5.09
CA GLY A 29 -5.70 10.72 -5.19
C GLY A 29 -6.23 11.25 -3.85
N ALA A 30 -7.17 10.53 -3.24
CA ALA A 30 -7.74 10.90 -1.93
C ALA A 30 -6.66 10.85 -0.84
N ARG A 31 -5.84 9.79 -0.81
CA ARG A 31 -4.77 9.59 0.19
C ARG A 31 -3.77 10.75 0.19
N SER A 32 -3.49 11.34 -0.98
CA SER A 32 -2.54 12.46 -1.13
C SER A 32 -2.94 13.70 -0.33
N ILE A 33 -4.23 13.83 0.03
CA ILE A 33 -4.74 14.99 0.79
C ILE A 33 -5.35 14.62 2.14
N TYR A 34 -5.33 13.36 2.58
CA TYR A 34 -5.91 12.96 3.88
C TYR A 34 -5.27 13.71 5.07
N GLY A 35 -3.94 13.85 5.07
CA GLY A 35 -3.21 14.47 6.17
C GLY A 35 -3.62 15.93 6.39
N GLN A 36 -3.49 16.74 5.32
CA GLN A 36 -3.85 18.15 5.39
C GLN A 36 -5.36 18.39 5.52
N TYR A 37 -6.18 17.54 4.89
CA TYR A 37 -7.64 17.61 5.07
C TYR A 37 -8.02 17.38 6.53
N LEU A 38 -7.49 16.35 7.17
CA LEU A 38 -7.75 16.05 8.58
C LEU A 38 -7.26 17.19 9.48
N ASN A 39 -6.11 17.81 9.15
CA ASN A 39 -5.59 18.99 9.88
C ASN A 39 -6.60 20.16 9.79
N VAL A 40 -7.05 20.50 8.57
CA VAL A 40 -7.98 21.62 8.34
C VAL A 40 -9.31 21.42 9.08
N ILE A 41 -9.80 20.19 9.22
CA ILE A 41 -11.05 19.90 9.97
C ILE A 41 -10.82 19.74 11.48
N GLY A 42 -9.58 19.93 11.98
CA GLY A 42 -9.26 20.00 13.40
C GLY A 42 -8.77 18.70 14.04
N ALA A 43 -8.40 17.69 13.26
CA ALA A 43 -7.80 16.47 13.80
C ALA A 43 -6.32 16.71 14.14
N SER A 44 -5.88 16.20 15.29
CA SER A 44 -4.48 16.31 15.71
C SER A 44 -3.56 15.37 14.92
N ALA A 45 -2.26 15.62 14.94
CA ALA A 45 -1.25 14.74 14.35
C ALA A 45 -1.41 13.28 14.83
N PHE A 46 -1.74 13.08 16.11
CA PHE A 46 -2.01 11.74 16.65
C PHE A 46 -3.18 11.07 15.91
N ILE A 47 -4.30 11.80 15.71
CA ILE A 47 -5.49 11.27 15.02
C ILE A 47 -5.13 10.91 13.55
N VAL A 48 -4.34 11.74 12.88
CA VAL A 48 -3.88 11.47 11.51
C VAL A 48 -3.04 10.17 11.47
N ALA A 49 -2.05 10.07 12.34
CA ALA A 49 -1.16 8.90 12.43
C ALA A 49 -1.93 7.64 12.83
N PHE A 50 -2.84 7.76 13.82
CA PHE A 50 -3.72 6.66 14.25
C PHE A 50 -4.59 6.16 13.09
N THR A 51 -5.22 7.09 12.35
CA THR A 51 -6.10 6.77 11.22
C THR A 51 -5.32 6.06 10.10
N ALA A 52 -4.15 6.59 9.74
CA ALA A 52 -3.28 6.02 8.72
C ALA A 52 -2.81 4.62 9.12
N GLY A 53 -2.25 4.48 10.33
CA GLY A 53 -1.73 3.21 10.83
C GLY A 53 -2.81 2.16 11.03
N LEU A 54 -3.94 2.53 11.65
CA LEU A 54 -5.08 1.61 11.84
C LEU A 54 -5.66 1.18 10.48
N GLY A 55 -5.72 2.11 9.53
CA GLY A 55 -6.17 1.81 8.16
C GLY A 55 -5.27 0.77 7.49
N GLU A 56 -3.94 0.91 7.61
CA GLU A 56 -3.00 -0.06 7.07
C GLU A 56 -3.13 -1.42 7.77
N PHE A 57 -3.25 -1.45 9.09
CA PHE A 57 -3.46 -2.69 9.84
C PHE A 57 -4.74 -3.41 9.39
N ILE A 58 -5.85 -2.68 9.31
CA ILE A 58 -7.15 -3.21 8.83
C ILE A 58 -6.96 -3.74 7.40
N GLY A 59 -6.35 -2.94 6.52
CA GLY A 59 -6.11 -3.30 5.13
C GLY A 59 -5.28 -4.57 4.96
N GLN A 60 -4.32 -4.83 5.84
CA GLN A 60 -3.46 -6.01 5.77
C GLN A 60 -4.05 -7.22 6.50
N ALA A 61 -4.53 -7.02 7.74
CA ALA A 61 -5.02 -8.13 8.59
C ALA A 61 -6.31 -8.76 8.05
N LEU A 62 -7.27 -7.93 7.63
CA LEU A 62 -8.54 -8.42 7.12
C LEU A 62 -8.40 -9.20 5.80
N ARG A 63 -7.33 -8.99 5.00
CA ARG A 63 -7.10 -9.75 3.76
C ARG A 63 -7.02 -11.25 4.00
N LEU A 64 -6.47 -11.67 5.16
CA LEU A 64 -6.42 -13.09 5.51
C LEU A 64 -7.84 -13.66 5.67
N LEU A 65 -8.69 -12.98 6.43
CA LEU A 65 -10.07 -13.42 6.68
C LEU A 65 -10.91 -13.38 5.40
N THR A 66 -10.84 -12.28 4.65
CA THR A 66 -11.60 -12.12 3.40
C THR A 66 -11.12 -13.08 2.31
N GLY A 67 -9.83 -13.43 2.30
CA GLY A 67 -9.28 -14.46 1.42
C GLY A 67 -9.88 -15.83 1.71
N ILE A 68 -9.93 -16.23 2.99
CA ILE A 68 -10.54 -17.48 3.42
C ILE A 68 -12.04 -17.52 3.03
N ILE A 69 -12.75 -16.40 3.21
CA ILE A 69 -14.18 -16.28 2.83
C ILE A 69 -14.32 -16.42 1.31
N ALA A 70 -13.46 -15.74 0.54
CA ALA A 70 -13.48 -15.80 -0.93
C ALA A 70 -13.25 -17.23 -1.42
N ASP A 71 -12.27 -17.93 -0.85
CA ASP A 71 -11.94 -19.31 -1.24
C ASP A 71 -13.03 -20.31 -0.87
N LYS A 72 -13.67 -20.14 0.30
CA LYS A 72 -14.77 -21.02 0.75
C LYS A 72 -16.04 -20.80 -0.05
N THR A 73 -16.38 -19.55 -0.33
CA THR A 73 -17.67 -19.20 -0.98
C THR A 73 -17.59 -19.23 -2.50
N LYS A 74 -16.38 -19.06 -3.08
CA LYS A 74 -16.12 -18.89 -4.53
C LYS A 74 -16.87 -17.68 -5.14
N LYS A 75 -17.40 -16.78 -4.30
CA LYS A 75 -18.18 -15.60 -4.73
C LYS A 75 -17.24 -14.41 -5.03
N TYR A 76 -16.23 -14.62 -5.88
CA TYR A 76 -15.20 -13.63 -6.16
C TYR A 76 -15.78 -12.31 -6.70
N TRP A 77 -16.74 -12.38 -7.65
CA TRP A 77 -17.37 -11.16 -8.19
C TRP A 77 -18.14 -10.38 -7.13
N THR A 78 -18.90 -11.08 -6.27
CA THR A 78 -19.66 -10.42 -5.20
C THR A 78 -18.72 -9.70 -4.23
N MET A 79 -17.65 -10.38 -3.80
CA MET A 79 -16.67 -9.80 -2.89
C MET A 79 -15.92 -8.63 -3.53
N MET A 80 -15.57 -8.78 -4.82
CA MET A 80 -14.89 -7.70 -5.56
C MET A 80 -15.79 -6.46 -5.66
N ILE A 81 -17.05 -6.62 -6.10
CA ILE A 81 -18.01 -5.50 -6.25
C ILE A 81 -18.30 -4.84 -4.89
N LEU A 82 -18.61 -5.65 -3.86
CA LEU A 82 -18.86 -5.14 -2.51
C LEU A 82 -17.64 -4.38 -1.97
N GLY A 83 -16.45 -4.98 -2.12
CA GLY A 83 -15.21 -4.36 -1.64
C GLY A 83 -14.92 -3.04 -2.36
N TYR A 84 -15.06 -2.99 -3.69
CA TYR A 84 -14.88 -1.74 -4.45
C TYR A 84 -15.94 -0.70 -4.08
N ALA A 85 -17.21 -1.11 -3.91
CA ALA A 85 -18.26 -0.17 -3.51
C ALA A 85 -17.96 0.46 -2.14
N VAL A 86 -17.61 -0.37 -1.14
CA VAL A 86 -17.26 0.10 0.22
C VAL A 86 -15.99 0.97 0.18
N ASN A 87 -14.96 0.54 -0.55
CA ASN A 87 -13.68 1.26 -0.67
C ASN A 87 -13.89 2.63 -1.34
N LEU A 88 -14.49 2.66 -2.52
CA LEU A 88 -14.49 3.86 -3.37
C LEU A 88 -15.60 4.85 -3.01
N LEU A 89 -16.79 4.37 -2.57
CA LEU A 89 -17.90 5.28 -2.23
C LEU A 89 -17.67 6.00 -0.88
N ALA A 90 -16.80 5.50 -0.02
CA ALA A 90 -16.40 6.20 1.20
C ALA A 90 -15.69 7.53 0.89
N ILE A 91 -14.97 7.60 -0.25
CA ILE A 91 -14.16 8.77 -0.62
C ILE A 91 -15.03 10.01 -0.92
N PRO A 92 -16.00 9.98 -1.83
CA PRO A 92 -16.85 11.18 -2.07
C PRO A 92 -17.68 11.58 -0.84
N LEU A 93 -17.97 10.67 0.08
CA LEU A 93 -18.65 11.02 1.33
C LEU A 93 -17.81 11.94 2.23
N LEU A 94 -16.49 11.96 2.08
CA LEU A 94 -15.61 12.91 2.78
C LEU A 94 -15.91 14.36 2.41
N ALA A 95 -16.43 14.60 1.22
CA ALA A 95 -16.90 15.93 0.82
C ALA A 95 -18.02 16.50 1.67
N UNK A 96 -18.62 15.71 2.43
CA UNK A 96 -19.53 15.96 3.11
C UNK A 96 -19.28 16.26 4.34
N VAL A 97 -18.26 16.01 4.90
CA VAL A 97 -17.93 16.09 6.33
C VAL A 97 -17.61 17.53 6.75
N LYS A 98 -18.20 17.97 7.85
CA LYS A 98 -17.96 19.31 8.43
C LYS A 98 -16.90 19.21 9.56
N PRO A 99 -16.16 20.31 9.86
CA PRO A 99 -15.17 20.28 10.96
C PRO A 99 -15.72 19.81 12.30
N SER A 100 -16.98 20.18 12.64
CA SER A 100 -17.64 19.77 13.89
C SER A 100 -17.81 18.25 14.05
N ILE A 101 -17.71 17.50 12.97
CA ILE A 101 -17.86 16.03 12.95
C ILE A 101 -16.66 15.34 12.30
N TRP A 102 -15.44 15.85 12.56
CA TRP A 102 -14.18 15.33 11.98
C TRP A 102 -14.01 13.81 12.16
N TYR A 103 -14.54 13.25 13.27
CA TYR A 103 -14.49 11.80 13.52
C TYR A 103 -15.19 10.99 12.44
N VAL A 104 -16.17 11.58 11.73
CA VAL A 104 -16.84 10.91 10.60
C VAL A 104 -15.84 10.71 9.44
N ALA A 105 -14.95 11.67 9.21
CA ALA A 105 -13.89 11.51 8.20
C ALA A 105 -12.97 10.33 8.55
N VAL A 106 -12.58 10.21 9.82
CA VAL A 106 -11.76 9.08 10.30
C VAL A 106 -12.48 7.75 10.02
N ILE A 107 -13.76 7.66 10.39
CA ILE A 107 -14.57 6.44 10.16
C ILE A 107 -14.64 6.12 8.66
N LEU A 108 -14.87 7.12 7.80
CA LEU A 108 -14.97 6.92 6.34
C LEU A 108 -13.62 6.42 5.76
N ILE A 109 -12.49 6.98 6.21
CA ILE A 109 -11.16 6.53 5.80
C ILE A 109 -10.92 5.06 6.24
N LEU A 110 -11.35 4.69 7.45
CA LEU A 110 -11.23 3.29 7.92
C LEU A 110 -12.16 2.35 7.13
N ILE A 111 -13.39 2.78 6.83
CA ILE A 111 -14.35 2.02 5.98
C ILE A 111 -13.74 1.80 4.59
N GLU A 112 -13.11 2.82 4.04
CA GLU A 112 -12.39 2.74 2.76
C GLU A 112 -11.35 1.60 2.81
N ARG A 113 -10.56 1.49 3.89
CA ARG A 113 -9.55 0.42 4.08
C ARG A 113 -10.18 -0.98 4.21
N VAL A 114 -11.32 -1.08 4.90
CA VAL A 114 -12.10 -2.33 4.99
C VAL A 114 -12.49 -2.79 3.59
N GLY A 115 -13.02 -1.88 2.76
CA GLY A 115 -13.38 -2.18 1.37
C GLY A 115 -12.19 -2.70 0.56
N LYS A 116 -11.02 -2.06 0.70
CA LYS A 116 -9.76 -2.49 0.04
C LYS A 116 -9.37 -3.92 0.48
N ALA A 117 -9.54 -4.24 1.76
CA ALA A 117 -9.25 -5.57 2.30
C ALA A 117 -10.21 -6.65 1.75
N ILE A 118 -11.48 -6.29 1.53
CA ILE A 118 -12.50 -7.21 0.99
C ILE A 118 -12.20 -7.52 -0.49
N ARG A 119 -11.88 -6.50 -1.31
CA ARG A 119 -11.69 -6.66 -2.76
C ARG A 119 -10.39 -7.35 -3.15
N SER A 120 -9.31 -7.16 -2.37
CA SER A 120 -7.95 -7.53 -2.78
C SER A 120 -7.78 -9.03 -3.05
N PRO A 121 -8.20 -9.96 -2.15
CA PRO A 121 -8.05 -11.39 -2.44
C PRO A 121 -8.91 -11.84 -3.62
N ALA A 122 -10.12 -11.30 -3.75
CA ALA A 122 -11.01 -11.64 -4.88
C ALA A 122 -10.42 -11.15 -6.22
N LYS A 123 -9.86 -9.93 -6.26
CA LYS A 123 -9.14 -9.39 -7.43
C LYS A 123 -7.98 -10.31 -7.82
N SER A 124 -7.17 -10.72 -6.84
CA SER A 124 -6.02 -11.60 -7.09
C SER A 124 -6.45 -12.96 -7.63
N ALA A 125 -7.53 -13.55 -7.10
CA ALA A 125 -8.09 -14.82 -7.59
C ALA A 125 -8.57 -14.68 -9.04
N LEU A 126 -9.35 -13.64 -9.35
CA LEU A 126 -9.83 -13.38 -10.72
C LEU A 126 -8.68 -13.17 -11.70
N THR A 127 -7.63 -12.44 -11.30
CA THR A 127 -6.40 -12.26 -12.10
C THR A 127 -5.72 -13.60 -12.37
N SER A 128 -5.62 -14.45 -11.34
CA SER A 128 -4.91 -15.74 -11.44
C SER A 128 -5.55 -16.71 -12.44
N PHE A 129 -6.88 -16.62 -12.67
CA PHE A 129 -7.57 -17.48 -13.65
C PHE A 129 -7.05 -17.27 -15.06
N THR A 130 -6.46 -16.12 -15.40
CA THR A 130 -5.86 -15.86 -16.72
C THR A 130 -4.45 -16.45 -16.87
N ALA A 131 -3.81 -16.84 -15.76
CA ALA A 131 -2.41 -17.31 -15.74
C ALA A 131 -2.12 -18.47 -16.71
N PRO A 132 -3.00 -19.49 -16.87
CA PRO A 132 -2.74 -20.58 -17.81
C PRO A 132 -2.60 -20.16 -19.28
N HIS A 133 -3.11 -18.97 -19.64
CA HIS A 133 -3.12 -18.46 -21.03
C HIS A 133 -2.08 -17.37 -21.29
N LEU A 134 -1.65 -16.66 -20.23
CA LEU A 134 -0.77 -15.48 -20.33
C LEU A 134 0.58 -15.69 -19.62
N GLY A 135 0.62 -16.61 -18.65
CA GLY A 135 1.68 -16.68 -17.65
C GLY A 135 1.32 -15.83 -16.45
N ALA A 136 1.50 -16.36 -15.25
CA ALA A 136 1.14 -15.67 -14.00
C ALA A 136 1.87 -14.32 -13.87
N GLY A 137 3.17 -14.30 -14.14
CA GLY A 137 3.97 -13.08 -14.07
C GLY A 137 3.40 -11.96 -14.93
N LYS A 138 3.05 -12.26 -16.19
CA LYS A 138 2.49 -11.26 -17.14
C LYS A 138 1.12 -10.75 -16.70
N ALA A 139 0.25 -11.63 -16.20
CA ALA A 139 -1.09 -11.25 -15.76
C ALA A 139 -1.02 -10.26 -14.59
N PHE A 140 -0.21 -10.57 -13.57
CA PHE A 140 -0.04 -9.67 -12.43
C PHE A 140 0.73 -8.38 -12.81
N ALA A 141 1.73 -8.47 -13.70
CA ALA A 141 2.48 -7.28 -14.14
C ALA A 141 1.60 -6.26 -14.88
N ILE A 142 0.66 -6.72 -15.72
CA ILE A 142 -0.29 -5.82 -16.40
C ILE A 142 -1.14 -5.05 -15.37
N ASN A 143 -1.65 -5.76 -14.36
CA ASN A 143 -2.41 -5.11 -13.28
C ASN A 143 -1.54 -4.11 -12.51
N GLU A 144 -0.33 -4.50 -12.16
CA GLU A 144 0.60 -3.66 -11.38
C GLU A 144 0.93 -2.35 -12.10
N VAL A 145 1.24 -2.43 -13.41
CA VAL A 145 1.53 -1.22 -14.22
C VAL A 145 0.32 -0.27 -14.21
N LEU A 146 -0.89 -0.81 -14.36
CA LEU A 146 -2.11 0.02 -14.38
C LEU A 146 -2.45 0.55 -12.98
N ASP A 147 -2.20 -0.22 -11.92
CA ASP A 147 -2.32 0.24 -10.52
C ASP A 147 -1.37 1.44 -10.29
N GLN A 148 -0.10 1.31 -10.66
CA GLN A 148 0.92 2.36 -10.46
C GLN A 148 0.63 3.62 -11.29
N LEU A 149 0.11 3.46 -12.52
CA LEU A 149 -0.33 4.62 -13.32
C LEU A 149 -1.48 5.35 -12.63
N GLY A 150 -2.42 4.63 -12.04
CA GLY A 150 -3.50 5.22 -11.25
C GLY A 150 -2.96 5.96 -10.02
N ALA A 151 -2.05 5.31 -9.30
CA ALA A 151 -1.42 5.86 -8.08
C ALA A 151 -0.62 7.14 -8.36
N PHE A 152 -0.03 7.25 -9.54
CA PHE A 152 0.68 8.46 -10.00
C PHE A 152 -0.29 9.56 -10.45
N LEU A 153 -1.25 9.21 -11.31
CA LEU A 153 -2.12 10.20 -11.95
C LEU A 153 -3.24 10.74 -11.04
N GLY A 154 -3.68 9.95 -10.05
CA GLY A 154 -4.71 10.39 -9.09
C GLY A 154 -4.30 11.64 -8.31
N PRO A 155 -3.18 11.59 -7.57
CA PRO A 155 -2.67 12.78 -6.85
C PRO A 155 -2.33 13.94 -7.78
N LEU A 156 -1.85 13.65 -8.99
CA LEU A 156 -1.59 14.69 -9.99
C LEU A 156 -2.88 15.42 -10.38
N MET A 157 -3.98 14.70 -10.54
CA MET A 157 -5.29 15.34 -10.80
C MET A 157 -5.74 16.18 -9.61
N VAL A 158 -5.56 15.67 -8.37
CA VAL A 158 -5.89 16.42 -7.15
C VAL A 158 -5.06 17.72 -7.10
N PHE A 159 -3.79 17.67 -7.45
CA PHE A 159 -2.95 18.87 -7.57
C PHE A 159 -3.58 19.90 -8.52
N PHE A 160 -4.02 19.48 -9.71
CA PHE A 160 -4.66 20.41 -10.66
C PHE A 160 -5.98 20.99 -10.11
N ILE A 161 -6.80 20.17 -9.41
CA ILE A 161 -8.05 20.65 -8.80
C ILE A 161 -7.75 21.71 -7.74
N VAL A 162 -6.81 21.43 -6.83
CA VAL A 162 -6.44 22.31 -5.72
C VAL A 162 -5.81 23.61 -6.25
N SER A 163 -4.97 23.51 -7.30
CA SER A 163 -4.29 24.66 -7.91
C SER A 163 -5.26 25.57 -8.67
N ALA A 164 -6.16 24.98 -9.46
CA ALA A 164 -7.14 25.74 -10.27
C ALA A 164 -8.15 26.49 -9.40
N ASN A 165 -8.32 26.09 -8.14
CA ASN A 165 -9.31 26.67 -7.23
C ASN A 165 -8.62 27.36 -6.03
N SER A 166 -7.45 27.97 -6.25
CA SER A 166 -6.64 28.60 -5.20
C SER A 166 -7.36 29.73 -4.44
N GLU A 167 -8.38 30.35 -5.06
CA GLU A 167 -9.21 31.39 -4.44
C GLU A 167 -10.20 30.85 -3.39
N MET A 168 -10.49 29.56 -3.43
CA MET A 168 -11.38 28.91 -2.44
C MET A 168 -10.61 28.62 -1.15
N ASP A 169 -11.33 28.53 -0.03
CA ASP A 169 -10.74 28.08 1.24
C ASP A 169 -10.24 26.62 1.12
N ALA A 170 -9.29 26.25 1.95
CA ALA A 170 -8.63 24.94 1.92
C ALA A 170 -9.63 23.78 2.01
N LEU A 171 -10.60 23.87 2.95
CA LEU A 171 -11.60 22.82 3.16
C LEU A 171 -12.43 22.59 1.86
N SER A 172 -12.91 23.65 1.26
CA SER A 172 -13.72 23.59 0.02
C SER A 172 -12.94 22.93 -1.13
N ARG A 173 -11.64 23.24 -1.27
CA ARG A 173 -10.76 22.61 -2.29
C ARG A 173 -10.66 21.09 -2.09
N TYR A 174 -10.48 20.63 -0.84
CA TYR A 174 -10.38 19.20 -0.55
C TYR A 174 -11.72 18.50 -0.77
N GLN A 175 -12.82 19.11 -0.32
CA GLN A 175 -14.17 18.58 -0.52
C GLN A 175 -14.50 18.45 -2.01
N MET A 176 -14.15 19.46 -2.81
CA MET A 176 -14.29 19.41 -4.28
C MET A 176 -13.45 18.27 -4.87
N SER A 177 -12.22 18.08 -4.39
CA SER A 177 -11.34 17.00 -4.85
C SER A 177 -11.98 15.62 -4.59
N PHE A 178 -12.51 15.40 -3.36
CA PHE A 178 -13.19 14.14 -3.02
C PHE A 178 -14.46 13.92 -3.88
N ALA A 179 -15.22 14.99 -4.14
CA ALA A 179 -16.43 14.90 -4.98
C ALA A 179 -16.08 14.51 -6.43
N ILE A 180 -15.02 15.10 -6.99
CA ILE A 180 -14.56 14.80 -8.37
C ILE A 180 -14.01 13.37 -8.43
N LEU A 181 -13.23 12.93 -7.41
CA LEU A 181 -12.75 11.55 -7.32
C LEU A 181 -13.93 10.56 -7.27
N GLY A 182 -15.07 10.97 -6.71
CA GLY A 182 -16.32 10.20 -6.73
C GLY A 182 -16.81 9.84 -8.13
N ILE A 183 -16.54 10.68 -9.14
CA ILE A 183 -16.89 10.38 -10.54
C ILE A 183 -16.12 9.14 -11.00
N PHE A 184 -14.82 9.07 -10.70
CA PHE A 184 -13.97 7.93 -11.07
C PHE A 184 -14.32 6.67 -10.25
N ALA A 185 -14.77 6.84 -8.99
CA ALA A 185 -15.33 5.75 -8.19
C ALA A 185 -16.55 5.12 -8.91
N ILE A 186 -17.47 5.95 -9.41
CA ILE A 186 -18.66 5.49 -10.15
C ILE A 186 -18.23 4.81 -11.46
N VAL A 187 -17.28 5.40 -12.20
CA VAL A 187 -16.72 4.79 -13.43
C VAL A 187 -16.17 3.39 -13.13
N THR A 188 -15.42 3.25 -12.03
CA THR A 188 -14.88 1.94 -11.59
C THR A 188 -16.00 0.92 -11.37
N LEU A 189 -17.07 1.31 -10.67
CA LEU A 189 -18.21 0.42 -10.38
C LEU A 189 -18.94 0.03 -11.67
N ILE A 190 -19.14 0.96 -12.59
CA ILE A 190 -19.75 0.69 -13.91
C ILE A 190 -18.89 -0.34 -14.67
N LEU A 191 -17.58 -0.12 -14.74
CA LEU A 191 -16.64 -1.05 -15.40
C LEU A 191 -16.67 -2.44 -14.76
N LEU A 192 -16.79 -2.51 -13.42
CA LEU A 192 -16.95 -3.78 -12.70
C LEU A 192 -18.20 -4.55 -13.14
N PHE A 193 -19.35 -3.86 -13.24
CA PHE A 193 -20.60 -4.49 -13.67
C PHE A 193 -20.51 -4.93 -15.14
N ILE A 194 -19.88 -4.14 -16.00
CA ILE A 194 -19.63 -4.53 -17.41
C ILE A 194 -18.73 -5.77 -17.47
N ALA A 195 -17.62 -5.78 -16.70
CA ALA A 195 -16.69 -6.91 -16.67
C ALA A 195 -17.39 -8.19 -16.16
N LYS A 196 -18.19 -8.09 -15.09
CA LYS A 196 -18.97 -9.21 -14.55
C LYS A 196 -19.99 -9.73 -15.58
N SER A 197 -20.70 -8.84 -16.27
CA SER A 197 -21.70 -9.19 -17.28
C SER A 197 -21.04 -9.93 -18.46
N LYS A 198 -19.86 -9.45 -18.90
CA LYS A 198 -19.13 -10.02 -20.03
C LYS A 198 -18.40 -11.34 -19.66
N TYR A 199 -17.96 -11.47 -18.42
CA TYR A 199 -17.19 -12.62 -17.92
C TYR A 199 -17.78 -13.13 -16.60
N PRO A 200 -19.03 -13.68 -16.63
CA PRO A 200 -19.70 -14.10 -15.38
C PRO A 200 -18.97 -15.26 -14.68
N ASN A 201 -18.32 -16.13 -15.44
CA ASN A 201 -17.66 -17.36 -14.95
C ASN A 201 -16.18 -17.38 -15.40
N PRO A 202 -15.31 -16.51 -14.85
CA PRO A 202 -13.90 -16.44 -15.29
C PRO A 202 -13.08 -17.67 -14.89
N GLU A 203 -13.57 -18.51 -13.98
CA GLU A 203 -12.94 -19.80 -13.64
C GLU A 203 -12.87 -20.75 -14.87
N THR A 204 -13.64 -20.49 -15.93
CA THR A 204 -13.53 -21.25 -17.21
C THR A 204 -12.16 -21.06 -17.91
N PHE A 205 -11.41 -20.01 -17.55
CA PHE A 205 -10.05 -19.84 -18.02
C PHE A 205 -9.05 -20.74 -17.29
N GLU A 206 -9.41 -21.29 -16.11
CA GLU A 206 -8.50 -22.08 -15.28
C GLU A 206 -8.39 -23.54 -15.79
N LYS A 207 -7.17 -24.10 -15.77
CA LYS A 207 -6.94 -25.54 -15.92
C LYS A 207 -6.83 -26.15 -14.52
N HIS A 208 -7.55 -27.26 -14.28
CA HIS A 208 -7.52 -27.97 -13.01
C HIS A 208 -6.15 -28.53 -12.71
N ASP A 209 -5.54 -28.10 -11.60
CA ASP A 209 -4.33 -28.70 -11.01
C ASP A 209 -4.64 -29.28 -9.63
N GLU A 210 -3.97 -30.36 -9.26
CA GLU A 210 -4.22 -31.14 -8.05
C GLU A 210 -3.82 -30.39 -6.77
N LYS A 211 -4.59 -30.61 -5.69
CA LYS A 211 -4.39 -30.03 -4.36
C LYS A 211 -3.23 -30.71 -3.62
N ILE A 212 -2.31 -29.94 -3.09
CA ILE A 212 -1.22 -30.42 -2.25
C ILE A 212 -1.54 -30.10 -0.76
N LYS A 213 -1.41 -31.11 0.10
CA LYS A 213 -1.60 -30.98 1.56
C LYS A 213 -0.24 -31.00 2.27
N ASP A 214 0.08 -30.03 3.11
CA ASP A 214 0.90 -30.26 4.33
C ASP A 214 1.19 -29.04 5.24
N GLY A 215 1.58 -29.29 6.47
CA GLY A 215 1.65 -28.38 7.60
C GLY A 215 2.98 -27.62 7.90
N LEU A 216 2.95 -26.49 8.63
CA LEU A 216 4.09 -25.55 8.90
C LEU A 216 5.04 -26.04 10.04
N ARG A 217 6.35 -26.07 9.79
CA ARG A 217 7.42 -26.33 10.77
C ARG A 217 8.06 -24.99 11.21
N LYS A 218 8.37 -24.82 12.49
CA LYS A 218 8.97 -23.59 13.05
C LYS A 218 10.31 -23.25 12.37
N ASN A 219 10.35 -22.22 11.55
CA ASN A 219 11.54 -21.76 10.85
C ASN A 219 12.12 -20.53 11.57
N LYS A 220 13.23 -20.72 12.30
CA LYS A 220 13.90 -19.65 13.06
C LYS A 220 14.29 -18.45 12.18
N ALA A 221 14.74 -18.70 10.94
CA ALA A 221 15.08 -17.61 10.00
C ALA A 221 13.85 -16.76 9.69
N PHE A 222 12.68 -17.39 9.51
CA PHE A 222 11.42 -16.69 9.27
C PHE A 222 11.01 -15.82 10.47
N ILE A 223 11.20 -16.37 11.70
CA ILE A 223 10.88 -15.61 12.93
C ILE A 223 11.78 -14.37 13.06
N ILE A 224 13.11 -14.52 12.86
CA ILE A 224 14.05 -13.39 12.91
C ILE A 224 13.66 -12.34 11.85
N TYR A 225 13.31 -12.81 10.64
CA TYR A 225 12.85 -11.94 9.56
C TYR A 225 11.59 -11.17 9.97
N MET A 226 10.59 -11.87 10.55
CA MET A 226 9.34 -11.24 11.00
C MET A 226 9.60 -10.15 12.05
N VAL A 227 10.52 -10.41 13.00
CA VAL A 227 10.90 -9.39 14.01
C VAL A 227 11.60 -8.20 13.32
N ALA A 228 12.51 -8.46 12.37
CA ALA A 228 13.21 -7.39 11.65
C ALA A 228 12.23 -6.47 10.90
N ILE A 229 11.28 -7.04 10.13
CA ILE A 229 10.33 -6.24 9.36
C ILE A 229 9.31 -5.52 10.26
N SER A 230 9.07 -6.02 11.47
CA SER A 230 8.25 -5.31 12.46
C SER A 230 8.86 -3.94 12.80
N PHE A 231 10.19 -3.90 12.94
CA PHE A 231 10.89 -2.63 13.19
C PHE A 231 10.92 -1.73 11.96
N ILE A 232 11.02 -2.28 10.74
CA ILE A 232 10.83 -1.47 9.50
C ILE A 232 9.45 -0.82 9.54
N ALA A 233 8.40 -1.62 9.76
CA ALA A 233 7.01 -1.14 9.81
C ALA A 233 6.82 -0.06 10.89
N MET A 234 7.44 -0.23 12.07
CA MET A 234 7.33 0.73 13.17
C MET A 234 8.03 2.06 12.87
N GLY A 235 9.16 2.02 12.17
CA GLY A 235 9.97 3.21 11.88
C GLY A 235 9.52 3.99 10.66
N PHE A 236 8.75 3.37 9.77
CA PHE A 236 8.35 3.98 8.50
C PHE A 236 7.17 4.92 8.69
N VAL A 237 7.39 6.22 8.45
CA VAL A 237 6.34 7.25 8.61
C VAL A 237 5.39 7.22 7.42
N ASP A 238 4.09 7.12 7.68
CA ASP A 238 3.07 7.11 6.62
C ASP A 238 2.88 8.51 6.02
N TYR A 239 2.60 8.57 4.71
CA TYR A 239 2.49 9.84 3.97
C TYR A 239 1.48 10.83 4.58
N PRO A 240 0.29 10.43 5.06
CA PRO A 240 -0.62 11.40 5.68
C PRO A 240 -0.02 12.17 6.86
N VAL A 241 0.92 11.57 7.61
CA VAL A 241 1.64 12.28 8.70
C VAL A 241 2.61 13.31 8.10
N ILE A 242 3.30 12.95 7.01
CA ILE A 242 4.19 13.87 6.28
C ILE A 242 3.37 15.02 5.69
N ALA A 243 2.22 14.72 5.07
CA ALA A 243 1.31 15.73 4.49
C ALA A 243 0.76 16.67 5.57
N TYR A 244 0.38 16.11 6.73
CA TYR A 244 -0.04 16.91 7.90
C TYR A 244 1.09 17.86 8.33
N HIS A 245 2.32 17.35 8.43
CA HIS A 245 3.48 18.14 8.84
C HIS A 245 3.76 19.29 7.86
N MET A 246 3.79 19.01 6.56
CA MET A 246 3.98 20.03 5.52
C MET A 246 2.91 21.13 5.60
N ASP A 247 1.65 20.72 5.85
CA ASP A 247 0.52 21.65 5.99
C ASP A 247 0.64 22.50 7.26
N SER A 248 0.95 21.86 8.40
CA SER A 248 1.00 22.55 9.70
C SER A 248 2.20 23.52 9.83
N THR A 249 3.33 23.20 9.18
CA THR A 249 4.54 24.04 9.21
C THR A 249 4.63 25.01 8.04
N GLN A 250 3.77 24.84 7.01
CA GLN A 250 3.78 25.67 5.80
C GLN A 250 5.13 25.65 5.07
N THR A 251 5.95 24.61 5.26
CA THR A 251 7.27 24.44 4.60
C THR A 251 7.10 24.24 3.08
N ILE A 252 5.94 23.71 2.68
CA ILE A 252 5.53 23.55 1.27
C ILE A 252 4.16 24.20 1.13
N ALA A 253 3.99 25.02 0.09
CA ALA A 253 2.66 25.55 -0.21
C ALA A 253 1.69 24.36 -0.41
N VAL A 254 0.57 24.42 0.29
CA VAL A 254 -0.42 23.32 0.43
C VAL A 254 -0.83 22.73 -0.94
N ILE A 255 -0.89 23.59 -1.97
CA ILE A 255 -1.26 23.17 -3.33
C ILE A 255 -0.30 22.14 -3.93
N TYR A 256 0.98 22.13 -3.50
CA TYR A 256 1.99 21.21 -4.02
C TYR A 256 2.04 19.85 -3.28
N ILE A 257 1.34 19.69 -2.15
CA ILE A 257 1.39 18.44 -1.38
C ILE A 257 0.91 17.22 -2.20
N PRO A 258 -0.22 17.30 -2.95
CA PRO A 258 -0.61 16.18 -3.83
C PRO A 258 0.37 15.93 -4.96
N LEU A 259 1.00 16.98 -5.50
CA LEU A 259 2.03 16.85 -6.54
C LEU A 259 3.26 16.10 -6.02
N LEU A 260 3.69 16.41 -4.79
CA LEU A 260 4.81 15.71 -4.14
C LEU A 260 4.46 14.23 -3.91
N TYR A 261 3.21 13.92 -3.55
CA TYR A 261 2.77 12.53 -3.42
C TYR A 261 2.81 11.80 -4.77
N SER A 262 2.30 12.45 -5.83
CA SER A 262 2.40 11.89 -7.18
C SER A 262 3.85 11.59 -7.54
N PHE A 263 4.75 12.54 -7.28
CA PHE A 263 6.20 12.39 -7.52
C PHE A 263 6.77 11.21 -6.71
N ALA A 264 6.38 11.10 -5.44
CA ALA A 264 6.79 9.98 -4.57
C ALA A 264 6.34 8.62 -5.14
N MET A 265 5.11 8.53 -5.67
CA MET A 265 4.59 7.30 -6.29
C MET A 265 5.36 6.94 -7.58
N GLY A 266 5.78 7.94 -8.35
CA GLY A 266 6.65 7.72 -9.51
C GLY A 266 8.02 7.14 -9.09
N ILE A 267 8.61 7.69 -8.03
CA ILE A 267 9.88 7.19 -7.46
C ILE A 267 9.70 5.77 -6.91
N ASP A 268 8.59 5.53 -6.20
CA ASP A 268 8.21 4.22 -5.67
C ASP A 268 8.23 3.15 -6.79
N ALA A 269 7.52 3.41 -7.90
CA ALA A 269 7.45 2.49 -9.04
C ALA A 269 8.86 2.17 -9.60
N ILE A 270 9.69 3.19 -9.78
CA ILE A 270 11.08 3.02 -10.27
C ILE A 270 11.91 2.24 -9.25
N SER A 271 11.78 2.61 -7.97
CA SER A 271 12.50 1.97 -6.87
C SER A 271 12.15 0.49 -6.74
N ALA A 272 10.84 0.16 -6.85
CA ALA A 272 10.38 -1.23 -6.80
C ALA A 272 11.07 -2.09 -7.87
N LEU A 273 11.21 -1.57 -9.10
CA LEU A 273 11.91 -2.27 -10.18
C LEU A 273 13.41 -2.43 -9.86
N ILE A 274 14.09 -1.34 -9.47
CA ILE A 274 15.53 -1.35 -9.17
C ILE A 274 15.83 -2.31 -8.02
N PHE A 275 15.07 -2.21 -6.92
CA PHE A 275 15.31 -3.03 -5.74
C PHE A 275 14.86 -4.49 -5.94
N GLY A 276 13.87 -4.74 -6.79
CA GLY A 276 13.51 -6.10 -7.23
C GLY A 276 14.69 -6.78 -7.95
N ILE A 277 15.30 -6.09 -8.92
CA ILE A 277 16.49 -6.59 -9.64
C ILE A 277 17.68 -6.75 -8.67
N LEU A 278 17.86 -5.78 -7.78
CA LEU A 278 18.95 -5.83 -6.79
C LEU A 278 18.78 -7.01 -5.83
N PHE A 279 17.54 -7.29 -5.41
CA PHE A 279 17.21 -8.45 -4.56
C PHE A 279 17.57 -9.77 -5.25
N ASP A 280 17.33 -9.89 -6.55
CA ASP A 280 17.71 -11.10 -7.29
C ASP A 280 19.24 -11.31 -7.31
N LYS A 281 20.03 -10.23 -7.29
CA LYS A 281 21.50 -10.27 -7.32
C LYS A 281 22.12 -10.48 -5.94
N ILE A 282 21.69 -9.70 -4.92
CA ILE A 282 22.36 -9.69 -3.61
C ILE A 282 21.46 -10.13 -2.44
N GLY A 283 20.22 -10.55 -2.72
CA GLY A 283 19.28 -11.08 -1.70
C GLY A 283 18.91 -10.05 -0.64
N ILE A 284 18.83 -10.51 0.62
CA ILE A 284 18.40 -9.70 1.79
C ILE A 284 19.27 -8.44 1.98
N ARG A 285 20.50 -8.41 1.46
CA ARG A 285 21.37 -7.21 1.55
C ARG A 285 20.72 -5.99 0.88
N SER A 286 19.93 -6.20 -0.18
CA SER A 286 19.18 -5.10 -0.82
C SER A 286 18.18 -4.44 0.14
N LEU A 287 17.54 -5.25 1.02
CA LEU A 287 16.63 -4.72 2.04
C LEU A 287 17.39 -3.87 3.09
N ILE A 288 18.61 -4.29 3.48
CA ILE A 288 19.44 -3.48 4.39
C ILE A 288 19.73 -2.10 3.76
N ILE A 289 20.12 -2.08 2.47
CA ILE A 289 20.41 -0.82 1.77
C ILE A 289 19.17 0.08 1.73
N SER A 290 18.02 -0.47 1.35
CA SER A 290 16.78 0.33 1.27
C SER A 290 16.32 0.83 2.64
N THR A 291 16.47 0.01 3.70
CA THR A 291 16.13 0.40 5.07
C THR A 291 17.03 1.56 5.54
N MET A 292 18.33 1.51 5.25
CA MET A 292 19.25 2.61 5.57
C MET A 292 18.89 3.90 4.83
N ILE A 293 18.46 3.80 3.56
CA ILE A 293 18.00 4.95 2.78
C ILE A 293 16.71 5.51 3.40
N ALA A 294 15.74 4.63 3.71
CA ALA A 294 14.45 4.99 4.29
C ALA A 294 14.62 5.69 5.66
N ALA A 295 15.59 5.25 6.48
CA ALA A 295 15.87 5.85 7.78
C ALA A 295 16.21 7.34 7.70
N LEU A 296 16.72 7.80 6.55
CA LEU A 296 17.04 9.22 6.34
C LEU A 296 15.79 10.07 6.04
N THR A 297 14.65 9.46 5.73
CA THR A 297 13.40 10.20 5.45
C THR A 297 13.04 11.15 6.58
N THR A 298 12.97 10.63 7.82
CA THR A 298 12.48 11.41 8.96
C THR A 298 13.41 12.58 9.35
N PRO A 299 14.75 12.44 9.36
CA PRO A 299 15.61 13.62 9.54
C PRO A 299 15.34 14.73 8.51
N PHE A 300 15.24 14.36 7.22
CA PHE A 300 15.03 15.35 6.16
C PHE A 300 13.64 16.00 6.21
N ILE A 301 12.60 15.26 6.62
CA ILE A 301 11.23 15.79 6.70
C ILE A 301 11.06 16.66 7.96
N PHE A 302 11.57 16.22 9.13
CA PHE A 302 11.14 16.77 10.41
C PHE A 302 12.18 17.66 11.13
N LEU A 303 13.45 17.70 10.67
CA LEU A 303 14.49 18.48 11.37
C LEU A 303 14.97 19.72 10.60
N PHE A 304 14.74 19.76 9.27
CA PHE A 304 15.22 20.88 8.46
C PHE A 304 14.03 21.62 7.84
N ASP A 305 13.72 22.79 8.31
CA ASP A 305 12.56 23.58 7.88
C ASP A 305 12.80 24.24 6.51
N THR A 306 13.16 23.44 5.49
CA THR A 306 13.39 23.94 4.13
C THR A 306 12.63 23.10 3.09
N THR A 307 12.17 23.76 2.03
CA THR A 307 11.54 23.09 0.89
C THR A 307 12.44 22.00 0.30
N LEU A 308 13.75 22.29 0.18
CA LEU A 308 14.72 21.34 -0.39
C LEU A 308 14.82 20.07 0.49
N SER A 309 14.89 20.21 1.82
CA SER A 309 14.97 19.05 2.70
C SER A 309 13.72 18.19 2.61
N VAL A 310 12.53 18.80 2.54
CA VAL A 310 11.27 18.08 2.38
C VAL A 310 11.27 17.29 1.06
N ILE A 311 11.69 17.91 -0.05
CA ILE A 311 11.76 17.23 -1.37
C ILE A 311 12.71 16.02 -1.28
N ILE A 312 13.91 16.20 -0.67
CA ILE A 312 14.84 15.06 -0.45
C ILE A 312 14.19 13.96 0.38
N GLY A 313 13.51 14.33 1.48
CA GLY A 313 12.80 13.38 2.33
C GLY A 313 11.73 12.59 1.58
N ILE A 314 10.97 13.26 0.70
CA ILE A 314 9.94 12.64 -0.15
C ILE A 314 10.58 11.64 -1.14
N ILE A 315 11.72 11.99 -1.74
CA ILE A 315 12.47 11.09 -2.62
C ILE A 315 12.90 9.83 -1.85
N LEU A 316 13.49 10.02 -0.66
CA LEU A 316 13.93 8.91 0.21
C LEU A 316 12.75 8.04 0.64
N TRP A 317 11.61 8.66 0.96
CA TRP A 317 10.35 7.97 1.31
C TRP A 317 9.88 7.09 0.16
N GLY A 318 9.82 7.63 -1.06
CA GLY A 318 9.41 6.88 -2.26
C GLY A 318 10.35 5.70 -2.54
N ILE A 319 11.68 5.90 -2.38
CA ILE A 319 12.67 4.83 -2.52
C ILE A 319 12.41 3.72 -1.49
N GLY A 320 12.19 4.09 -0.23
CA GLY A 320 11.90 3.14 0.84
C GLY A 320 10.63 2.34 0.59
N MET A 321 9.57 3.01 0.17
CA MET A 321 8.26 2.40 -0.09
C MET A 321 8.36 1.35 -1.21
N GLY A 322 8.89 1.73 -2.38
CA GLY A 322 9.02 0.82 -3.53
C GLY A 322 9.91 -0.39 -3.24
N ALA A 323 11.01 -0.17 -2.52
CA ALA A 323 11.88 -1.28 -2.10
C ALA A 323 11.14 -2.24 -1.17
N GLN A 324 10.36 -1.74 -0.22
CA GLN A 324 9.56 -2.57 0.69
C GLN A 324 8.52 -3.38 -0.10
N GLU A 325 7.79 -2.77 -1.00
CA GLU A 325 6.74 -3.44 -1.78
C GLU A 325 7.30 -4.61 -2.60
N SER A 326 8.49 -4.45 -3.18
CA SER A 326 9.11 -5.48 -4.01
C SER A 326 9.84 -6.56 -3.20
N ILE A 327 10.63 -6.17 -2.18
CA ILE A 327 11.54 -7.11 -1.49
C ILE A 327 10.82 -7.91 -0.40
N LEU A 328 9.96 -7.28 0.42
CA LEU A 328 9.44 -7.94 1.63
C LEU A 328 8.71 -9.25 1.30
N LYS A 329 7.85 -9.21 0.28
CA LYS A 329 7.12 -10.42 -0.18
C LYS A 329 8.06 -11.44 -0.84
N ALA A 330 9.09 -10.98 -1.55
CA ALA A 330 10.06 -11.86 -2.21
C ALA A 330 10.89 -12.66 -1.19
N VAL A 331 11.22 -12.06 -0.04
CA VAL A 331 11.91 -12.75 1.06
C VAL A 331 11.01 -13.85 1.66
N VAL A 332 9.72 -13.55 1.89
CA VAL A 332 8.75 -14.55 2.38
C VAL A 332 8.70 -15.74 1.40
N ALA A 333 8.61 -15.45 0.09
CA ALA A 333 8.57 -16.49 -0.95
C ALA A 333 9.79 -17.41 -0.93
N LYS A 334 10.97 -16.89 -0.55
CA LYS A 334 12.22 -17.69 -0.45
C LYS A 334 12.34 -18.46 0.88
N MET A 335 11.67 -17.99 1.93
CA MET A 335 11.78 -18.60 3.29
C MET A 335 10.70 -19.63 3.60
N VAL A 336 9.58 -19.58 2.88
CA VAL A 336 8.40 -20.40 3.17
C VAL A 336 8.19 -21.40 2.03
N PRO A 337 8.02 -22.72 2.34
CA PRO A 337 7.72 -23.72 1.30
C PRO A 337 6.48 -23.32 0.49
N LYS A 338 6.44 -23.73 -0.78
CA LYS A 338 5.37 -23.38 -1.75
C LYS A 338 3.96 -23.66 -1.19
N GLU A 339 3.83 -24.82 -0.52
CA GLU A 339 2.57 -25.34 0.03
C GLU A 339 2.02 -24.46 1.18
N LYS A 340 2.86 -23.58 1.75
CA LYS A 340 2.55 -22.76 2.94
C LYS A 340 2.69 -21.27 2.68
N ARG A 341 2.93 -20.88 1.44
CA ARG A 341 3.16 -19.46 1.09
C ARG A 341 1.96 -18.58 1.42
N ALA A 342 0.73 -19.06 1.19
CA ALA A 342 -0.48 -18.29 1.54
C ALA A 342 -0.51 -18.00 3.04
N THR A 343 -0.26 -19.01 3.89
CA THR A 343 -0.16 -18.82 5.35
C THR A 343 1.01 -17.89 5.71
N GLY A 344 2.16 -18.09 5.07
CA GLY A 344 3.35 -17.23 5.28
C GLY A 344 3.06 -15.76 4.95
N TYR A 345 2.40 -15.49 3.84
CA TYR A 345 1.98 -14.13 3.46
C TYR A 345 0.93 -13.57 4.42
N GLY A 346 -0.01 -14.41 4.89
CA GLY A 346 -1.01 -14.01 5.87
C GLY A 346 -0.36 -13.55 7.19
N ILE A 347 0.56 -14.35 7.72
CA ILE A 347 1.33 -14.01 8.94
C ILE A 347 2.12 -12.72 8.70
N PHE A 348 2.85 -12.65 7.56
CA PHE A 348 3.63 -11.47 7.18
C PHE A 348 2.75 -10.21 7.18
N SER A 349 1.63 -10.22 6.44
CA SER A 349 0.74 -9.06 6.30
C SER A 349 0.16 -8.63 7.65
N SER A 350 -0.28 -9.60 8.47
CA SER A 350 -0.86 -9.30 9.78
C SER A 350 0.16 -8.69 10.74
N VAL A 351 1.36 -9.26 10.80
CA VAL A 351 2.44 -8.77 11.68
C VAL A 351 2.92 -7.39 11.19
N PHE A 352 3.20 -7.27 9.90
CA PHE A 352 3.68 -6.00 9.30
C PHE A 352 2.65 -4.89 9.54
N GLY A 353 1.36 -5.14 9.25
CA GLY A 353 0.28 -4.16 9.46
C GLY A 353 0.11 -3.78 10.92
N LEU A 354 0.21 -4.75 11.85
CA LEU A 354 0.12 -4.49 13.29
C LEU A 354 1.25 -3.55 13.74
N PHE A 355 2.49 -3.84 13.35
CA PHE A 355 3.63 -3.02 13.77
C PHE A 355 3.66 -1.67 13.05
N TRP A 356 3.15 -1.58 11.82
CA TRP A 356 2.91 -0.30 11.15
C TRP A 356 1.95 0.57 11.97
N PHE A 357 0.83 0.00 12.42
CA PHE A 357 -0.15 0.68 13.27
C PHE A 357 0.47 1.15 14.60
N LEU A 358 1.18 0.25 15.29
CA LEU A 358 1.82 0.59 16.57
C LEU A 358 2.87 1.70 16.38
N GLY A 359 3.67 1.62 15.33
CA GLY A 359 4.64 2.66 14.99
C GLY A 359 3.97 4.00 14.70
N SER A 360 2.91 3.99 13.87
CA SER A 360 2.14 5.21 13.54
C SER A 360 1.55 5.85 14.80
N MET A 361 1.01 5.05 15.74
CA MET A 361 0.51 5.54 17.02
C MET A 361 1.62 6.24 17.82
N VAL A 362 2.77 5.57 17.95
CA VAL A 362 3.92 6.12 18.72
C VAL A 362 4.41 7.42 18.06
N ILE A 363 4.56 7.41 16.73
CA ILE A 363 4.98 8.59 15.95
C ILE A 363 3.99 9.75 16.19
N GLY A 364 2.68 9.47 16.07
CA GLY A 364 1.64 10.49 16.27
C GLY A 364 1.60 11.06 17.69
N LEU A 365 1.85 10.23 18.71
CA LEU A 365 1.95 10.67 20.09
C LEU A 365 3.19 11.55 20.30
N ILE A 366 4.36 11.09 19.86
CA ILE A 366 5.63 11.82 20.03
C ILE A 366 5.60 13.13 19.25
N TYR A 367 5.00 13.14 18.05
CA TYR A 367 4.91 14.31 17.17
C TYR A 367 4.37 15.55 17.92
N GLN A 368 3.40 15.35 18.82
CA GLN A 368 2.77 16.45 19.56
C GLN A 368 3.73 17.14 20.55
N TYR A 369 4.84 16.47 20.90
CA TYR A 369 5.78 16.95 21.92
C TYR A 369 7.18 17.24 21.35
N SER A 370 7.62 16.49 20.34
CA SER A 370 9.00 16.59 19.88
C SER A 370 9.20 15.98 18.48
N LEU A 371 9.49 16.80 17.48
CA LEU A 371 9.89 16.34 16.14
C LEU A 371 11.21 15.56 16.21
N LEU A 372 12.17 16.00 17.05
CA LEU A 372 13.41 15.25 17.28
C LEU A 372 13.10 13.85 17.85
N GLY A 373 12.13 13.75 18.74
CA GLY A 373 11.66 12.47 19.28
C GLY A 373 11.14 11.53 18.19
N VAL A 374 10.37 12.06 17.23
CA VAL A 374 9.90 11.29 16.07
C VAL A 374 11.08 10.71 15.28
N VAL A 375 12.07 11.57 14.99
CA VAL A 375 13.26 11.17 14.24
C VAL A 375 14.06 10.09 14.99
N ILE A 376 14.31 10.29 16.29
CA ILE A 376 15.04 9.32 17.12
C ILE A 376 14.30 7.96 17.11
N PHE A 377 12.98 7.95 17.31
CA PHE A 377 12.19 6.73 17.32
C PHE A 377 12.28 6.01 15.97
N ALA A 378 12.00 6.72 14.86
CA ALA A 378 11.97 6.15 13.51
C ALA A 378 13.35 5.59 13.13
N VAL A 379 14.41 6.40 13.27
CA VAL A 379 15.78 5.98 12.93
C VAL A 379 16.22 4.80 13.80
N THR A 380 15.91 4.83 15.11
CA THR A 380 16.28 3.72 16.01
C THR A 380 15.59 2.41 15.57
N ALA A 381 14.30 2.47 15.24
CA ALA A 381 13.57 1.30 14.74
C ALA A 381 14.21 0.74 13.46
N GLU A 382 14.52 1.60 12.49
CA GLU A 382 15.17 1.19 11.24
C GLU A 382 16.57 0.60 11.49
N VAL A 383 17.37 1.19 12.40
CA VAL A 383 18.70 0.67 12.77
C VAL A 383 18.58 -0.70 13.44
N VAL A 384 17.63 -0.88 14.36
CA VAL A 384 17.37 -2.20 14.99
C VAL A 384 17.02 -3.23 13.92
N SER A 385 16.18 -2.86 12.94
CA SER A 385 15.87 -3.75 11.82
C SER A 385 17.13 -4.15 11.03
N VAL A 386 17.99 -3.18 10.70
CA VAL A 386 19.26 -3.45 9.99
C VAL A 386 20.12 -4.46 10.77
N ILE A 387 20.26 -4.26 12.08
CA ILE A 387 21.03 -5.19 12.96
C ILE A 387 20.41 -6.61 12.89
N LEU A 388 19.09 -6.72 12.99
CA LEU A 388 18.39 -7.99 12.92
C LEU A 388 18.54 -8.67 11.55
N LEU A 389 18.52 -7.90 10.45
CA LEU A 389 18.75 -8.43 9.10
C LEU A 389 20.19 -8.93 8.92
N ILE A 390 21.17 -8.26 9.50
CA ILE A 390 22.58 -8.71 9.50
C ILE A 390 22.69 -10.03 10.30
N LEU A 391 22.05 -10.10 11.47
CA LEU A 391 22.03 -11.33 12.28
C LEU A 391 21.36 -12.49 11.50
N LEU A 392 20.30 -12.20 10.76
CA LEU A 392 19.62 -13.17 9.91
C LEU A 392 20.55 -13.74 8.82
N ILE A 393 21.28 -12.86 8.12
CA ILE A 393 22.25 -13.26 7.09
C ILE A 393 23.33 -14.17 7.72
N ASN A 394 23.89 -13.77 8.85
CA ASN A 394 24.92 -14.53 9.55
C ASN A 394 24.39 -15.93 9.98
N TYR A 395 23.16 -15.97 10.50
CA TYR A 395 22.48 -17.22 10.87
C TYR A 395 22.32 -18.15 9.65
N GLN A 396 21.85 -17.62 8.51
CA GLN A 396 21.67 -18.41 7.29
C GLN A 396 23.01 -18.94 6.75
N ASN A 397 24.07 -18.12 6.78
CA ASN A 397 25.41 -18.52 6.36
C ASN A 397 25.97 -19.64 7.24
N LYS A 398 25.75 -19.58 8.56
CA LYS A 398 26.16 -20.63 9.51
C LYS A 398 25.48 -21.96 9.19
N ILE A 399 24.17 -21.95 8.97
CA ILE A 399 23.41 -23.17 8.61
C ILE A 399 23.94 -23.75 7.29
N LYS A 400 24.17 -22.89 6.29
CA LYS A 400 24.66 -23.32 4.98
C LYS A 400 26.02 -24.06 5.13
N LYS A 401 26.94 -23.50 5.91
CA LYS A 401 28.25 -24.13 6.18
C LYS A 401 28.11 -25.50 6.89
N LEU A 402 27.17 -25.61 7.84
CA LEU A 402 26.93 -26.87 8.56
C LEU A 402 26.35 -27.97 7.64
N ASN A 403 25.58 -27.58 6.62
CA ASN A 403 24.98 -28.54 5.68
C ASN A 403 25.91 -28.90 4.50
N THR A 404 27.07 -28.25 4.39
CA THR A 404 28.07 -28.54 3.34
C THR A 404 29.25 -29.37 3.87
N VAL A 405 29.30 -29.64 5.15
CA VAL A 405 30.21 -30.58 5.85
C VAL A 405 29.47 -31.89 6.08
#